data_b94dbfb87e3a8e0577b3fc37a3f91702
#
_entry.id   b94dbfb87e3a8e0577b3fc37a3f91702
#
_cell.length_a   1.000
_cell.length_b   1.000
_cell.length_c   1.000
_cell.angle_alpha   90.00
_cell.angle_beta   90.00
_cell.angle_gamma   90.00
#
_symmetry.space_group_name_H-M   'P 1'
#
loop_
_entity.id
_entity.type
_entity.pdbx_description
1 polymer ?
#
loop_
_entity_poly.entity_id
_entity_poly.type
_entity_poly.pdbx_seq_one_letter_code
_entity_poly.pdbx_strand_id
1 'polypeptide(L)'
;MNVLVINCGSSSLKYQLINSDSEAVLAKGLCERIGIDGSRITYQPEGGEKIVKESPMPTHTQAIQLVLEALTDSTTGVIKSLDEVGAVGHRVVHGGEAFTSSTRITEETIAAIEACNDLAPLHNPANLIGIRACQELMPNTPMVAVFDTAFHQTMPEKAYLYGLPYEYYEKYKVRRYGFHGTSHSYVSKRAAEFLGKPYDNLKTIVCHLGNGSSISAVKNGESVDTSMGLTPLEGLVMGTRSGDIDPGVMQFLMHKENMDIDEMLNVLNKKSGVYGMSGVSSDFRDIENAANEGNKRAETALESFVYRVAKYVGAYAAAMGGVDAIAFTAGVGENDKITRKKVCDYLGFLGITIDDEANAKRGEEIVISTPDSKVSVLVIATNEEL
;
A
#
# COMPACT_ATOMS: atom_id res chain seq x y z
N MET A 1 -13.92 -21.24 4.43
CA MET A 1 -14.83 -20.21 5.02
C MET A 1 -14.82 -19.00 4.08
N ASN A 2 -15.98 -18.35 3.84
CA ASN A 2 -15.97 -17.13 3.02
C ASN A 2 -15.72 -15.91 3.91
N VAL A 3 -14.79 -15.04 3.48
CA VAL A 3 -14.42 -13.81 4.18
C VAL A 3 -14.69 -12.64 3.25
N LEU A 4 -15.46 -11.67 3.72
CA LEU A 4 -15.67 -10.40 3.01
C LEU A 4 -14.59 -9.41 3.44
N VAL A 5 -13.72 -9.03 2.51
CA VAL A 5 -12.67 -8.03 2.75
C VAL A 5 -13.16 -6.66 2.28
N ILE A 6 -13.05 -5.67 3.15
CA ILE A 6 -13.52 -4.30 2.91
C ILE A 6 -12.40 -3.30 3.14
N ASN A 7 -12.24 -2.39 2.20
CA ASN A 7 -11.35 -1.24 2.28
C ASN A 7 -12.14 0.04 1.99
N CYS A 8 -12.52 0.75 3.05
CA CYS A 8 -13.27 1.99 2.98
C CYS A 8 -12.36 3.20 2.89
N GLY A 9 -12.46 3.95 1.80
CA GLY A 9 -11.94 5.32 1.67
C GLY A 9 -13.03 6.36 1.94
N SER A 10 -12.68 7.65 1.88
CA SER A 10 -13.61 8.76 2.15
C SER A 10 -14.82 8.80 1.20
N SER A 11 -14.66 8.43 -0.06
CA SER A 11 -15.71 8.43 -1.09
C SER A 11 -15.73 7.16 -1.94
N SER A 12 -15.09 6.09 -1.48
CA SER A 12 -15.00 4.82 -2.20
C SER A 12 -14.94 3.65 -1.24
N LEU A 13 -15.30 2.46 -1.73
CA LEU A 13 -15.22 1.21 -0.99
C LEU A 13 -14.83 0.11 -1.97
N LYS A 14 -13.63 -0.48 -1.79
CA LYS A 14 -13.24 -1.72 -2.46
C LYS A 14 -13.66 -2.91 -1.63
N TYR A 15 -14.04 -3.99 -2.30
CA TYR A 15 -14.39 -5.24 -1.62
C TYR A 15 -13.99 -6.47 -2.43
N GLN A 16 -13.74 -7.55 -1.69
CA GLN A 16 -13.59 -8.90 -2.25
C GLN A 16 -14.28 -9.91 -1.32
N LEU A 17 -14.94 -10.90 -1.88
CA LEU A 17 -15.36 -12.10 -1.15
C LEU A 17 -14.39 -13.22 -1.50
N ILE A 18 -13.66 -13.70 -0.51
CA ILE A 18 -12.59 -14.69 -0.66
C ILE A 18 -12.96 -15.95 0.10
N ASN A 19 -12.74 -17.12 -0.50
CA ASN A 19 -12.77 -18.37 0.23
C ASN A 19 -11.40 -18.64 0.86
N SER A 20 -11.33 -18.64 2.21
CA SER A 20 -10.07 -18.75 2.95
C SER A 20 -9.34 -20.10 2.80
N ASP A 21 -10.06 -21.16 2.38
CA ASP A 21 -9.47 -22.50 2.29
C ASP A 21 -8.81 -22.73 0.92
N SER A 22 -9.38 -22.13 -0.13
CA SER A 22 -8.87 -22.22 -1.51
C SER A 22 -8.16 -20.96 -2.00
N GLU A 23 -8.22 -19.87 -1.23
CA GLU A 23 -7.75 -18.51 -1.59
C GLU A 23 -8.43 -17.97 -2.86
N ALA A 24 -9.53 -18.59 -3.31
CA ALA A 24 -10.26 -18.16 -4.49
C ALA A 24 -11.06 -16.88 -4.20
N VAL A 25 -10.95 -15.90 -5.11
CA VAL A 25 -11.75 -14.68 -5.11
C VAL A 25 -13.10 -14.98 -5.77
N LEU A 26 -14.15 -15.19 -4.98
CA LEU A 26 -15.49 -15.50 -5.46
C LEU A 26 -16.17 -14.32 -6.14
N ALA A 27 -15.94 -13.12 -5.61
CA ALA A 27 -16.39 -11.86 -6.22
C ALA A 27 -15.52 -10.70 -5.77
N LYS A 28 -15.45 -9.66 -6.60
CA LYS A 28 -14.75 -8.41 -6.27
C LYS A 28 -15.49 -7.21 -6.86
N GLY A 29 -15.22 -6.05 -6.30
CA GLY A 29 -15.79 -4.83 -6.85
C GLY A 29 -15.37 -3.55 -6.13
N LEU A 30 -16.06 -2.47 -6.53
CA LEU A 30 -15.77 -1.12 -6.10
C LEU A 30 -17.06 -0.30 -6.10
N CYS A 31 -17.31 0.40 -4.99
CA CYS A 31 -18.25 1.50 -4.94
C CYS A 31 -17.49 2.81 -5.05
N GLU A 32 -17.92 3.69 -5.93
CA GLU A 32 -17.26 4.96 -6.21
C GLU A 32 -18.24 6.12 -6.03
N ARG A 33 -17.70 7.30 -5.68
CA ARG A 33 -18.45 8.55 -5.51
C ARG A 33 -19.53 8.45 -4.41
N ILE A 34 -19.20 7.73 -3.32
CA ILE A 34 -20.06 7.66 -2.14
C ILE A 34 -20.22 9.08 -1.55
N GLY A 35 -21.48 9.49 -1.29
CA GLY A 35 -21.80 10.83 -0.84
C GLY A 35 -21.79 11.92 -1.92
N ILE A 36 -21.60 11.54 -3.19
CA ILE A 36 -21.49 12.45 -4.34
C ILE A 36 -22.43 11.97 -5.45
N ASP A 37 -22.96 12.91 -6.25
CA ASP A 37 -23.82 12.57 -7.39
C ASP A 37 -23.09 11.67 -8.40
N GLY A 38 -23.84 10.75 -9.02
CA GLY A 38 -23.30 9.81 -10.00
C GLY A 38 -22.51 8.67 -9.37
N SER A 39 -22.90 8.28 -8.15
CA SER A 39 -22.34 7.10 -7.48
C SER A 39 -22.67 5.81 -8.24
N ARG A 40 -21.72 4.88 -8.24
CA ARG A 40 -21.85 3.62 -8.97
C ARG A 40 -21.16 2.47 -8.23
N ILE A 41 -21.76 1.28 -8.35
CA ILE A 41 -21.18 0.03 -7.91
C ILE A 41 -20.69 -0.76 -9.12
N THR A 42 -19.47 -1.28 -9.00
CA THR A 42 -18.91 -2.30 -9.88
C THR A 42 -18.91 -3.62 -9.15
N TYR A 43 -19.35 -4.68 -9.79
CA TYR A 43 -19.38 -6.05 -9.28
C TYR A 43 -18.84 -7.00 -10.34
N GLN A 44 -17.99 -7.94 -9.96
CA GLN A 44 -17.47 -8.97 -10.85
C GLN A 44 -17.41 -10.30 -10.10
N PRO A 45 -18.30 -11.27 -10.39
CA PRO A 45 -18.21 -12.62 -9.86
C PRO A 45 -17.04 -13.38 -10.49
N GLU A 46 -16.57 -14.45 -9.84
CA GLU A 46 -15.54 -15.35 -10.36
C GLU A 46 -15.92 -15.87 -11.75
N GLY A 47 -15.01 -15.73 -12.72
CA GLY A 47 -15.24 -16.18 -14.11
C GLY A 47 -16.35 -15.43 -14.86
N GLY A 48 -16.98 -14.43 -14.26
CA GLY A 48 -18.05 -13.64 -14.84
C GLY A 48 -17.61 -12.29 -15.39
N GLU A 49 -18.54 -11.66 -16.11
CA GLU A 49 -18.32 -10.31 -16.65
C GLU A 49 -18.44 -9.24 -15.55
N LYS A 50 -17.77 -8.13 -15.78
CA LYS A 50 -17.84 -6.95 -14.93
C LYS A 50 -19.19 -6.25 -15.12
N ILE A 51 -19.98 -6.14 -14.06
CA ILE A 51 -21.27 -5.45 -14.01
C ILE A 51 -21.05 -4.07 -13.38
N VAL A 52 -21.49 -3.02 -14.04
CA VAL A 52 -21.47 -1.65 -13.50
C VAL A 52 -22.89 -1.12 -13.42
N LYS A 53 -23.29 -0.64 -12.25
CA LYS A 53 -24.63 -0.09 -12.01
C LYS A 53 -24.50 1.26 -11.31
N GLU A 54 -25.14 2.28 -11.87
CA GLU A 54 -25.35 3.54 -11.16
C GLU A 54 -26.43 3.33 -10.11
N SER A 55 -26.14 3.75 -8.88
CA SER A 55 -27.08 3.66 -7.76
C SER A 55 -26.73 4.73 -6.73
N PRO A 56 -27.71 5.45 -6.17
CA PRO A 56 -27.46 6.42 -5.13
C PRO A 56 -26.83 5.76 -3.89
N MET A 57 -25.70 6.29 -3.48
CA MET A 57 -24.98 5.87 -2.26
C MET A 57 -24.67 7.11 -1.40
N PRO A 58 -25.67 7.67 -0.71
CA PRO A 58 -25.46 8.86 0.13
C PRO A 58 -24.49 8.61 1.29
N THR A 59 -24.38 7.36 1.75
CA THR A 59 -23.46 6.97 2.83
C THR A 59 -22.78 5.62 2.54
N HIS A 60 -21.78 5.26 3.34
CA HIS A 60 -21.12 3.96 3.26
C HIS A 60 -22.06 2.80 3.63
N THR A 61 -23.08 3.04 4.48
CA THR A 61 -24.09 2.01 4.80
C THR A 61 -24.83 1.56 3.54
N GLN A 62 -25.32 2.50 2.71
CA GLN A 62 -25.94 2.15 1.43
C GLN A 62 -24.96 1.48 0.46
N ALA A 63 -23.70 1.91 0.44
CA ALA A 63 -22.70 1.25 -0.39
C ALA A 63 -22.49 -0.22 0.01
N ILE A 64 -22.33 -0.49 1.31
CA ILE A 64 -22.19 -1.86 1.82
C ILE A 64 -23.48 -2.66 1.58
N GLN A 65 -24.66 -2.08 1.78
CA GLN A 65 -25.92 -2.75 1.48
C GLN A 65 -25.96 -3.21 0.00
N LEU A 66 -25.58 -2.34 -0.94
CA LEU A 66 -25.53 -2.70 -2.37
C LEU A 66 -24.50 -3.81 -2.66
N VAL A 67 -23.38 -3.83 -1.95
CA VAL A 67 -22.40 -4.93 -2.04
C VAL A 67 -23.04 -6.24 -1.59
N LEU A 68 -23.71 -6.25 -0.44
CA LEU A 68 -24.36 -7.44 0.11
C LEU A 68 -25.51 -7.94 -0.80
N GLU A 69 -26.29 -7.02 -1.39
CA GLU A 69 -27.32 -7.34 -2.38
C GLU A 69 -26.69 -7.96 -3.65
N ALA A 70 -25.57 -7.42 -4.15
CA ALA A 70 -24.89 -7.97 -5.32
C ALA A 70 -24.34 -9.39 -5.06
N LEU A 71 -23.76 -9.62 -3.88
CA LEU A 71 -23.24 -10.93 -3.49
C LEU A 71 -24.32 -12.00 -3.38
N THR A 72 -25.56 -11.63 -3.02
CA THR A 72 -26.71 -12.53 -2.80
C THR A 72 -27.76 -12.49 -3.92
N ASP A 73 -27.47 -11.75 -5.01
CA ASP A 73 -28.40 -11.65 -6.14
C ASP A 73 -28.74 -13.03 -6.72
N SER A 74 -30.01 -13.27 -7.03
CA SER A 74 -30.50 -14.57 -7.48
C SER A 74 -29.92 -15.05 -8.82
N THR A 75 -29.36 -14.14 -9.63
CA THR A 75 -28.87 -14.39 -10.99
C THR A 75 -27.35 -14.34 -11.07
N THR A 76 -26.75 -13.35 -10.42
CA THR A 76 -25.32 -13.03 -10.52
C THR A 76 -24.56 -13.19 -9.20
N GLY A 77 -25.29 -13.43 -8.10
CA GLY A 77 -24.70 -13.61 -6.77
C GLY A 77 -23.86 -14.90 -6.66
N VAL A 78 -22.89 -14.86 -5.78
CA VAL A 78 -21.97 -15.99 -5.53
C VAL A 78 -22.24 -16.72 -4.22
N ILE A 79 -23.13 -16.19 -3.39
CA ILE A 79 -23.64 -16.82 -2.16
C ILE A 79 -25.18 -16.73 -2.12
N LYS A 80 -25.81 -17.66 -1.40
CA LYS A 80 -27.29 -17.71 -1.30
C LYS A 80 -27.84 -16.85 -0.18
N SER A 81 -27.06 -16.65 0.89
CA SER A 81 -27.44 -15.82 2.03
C SER A 81 -26.19 -15.23 2.69
N LEU A 82 -26.38 -14.18 3.48
CA LEU A 82 -25.29 -13.54 4.25
C LEU A 82 -24.74 -14.46 5.34
N ASP A 83 -25.43 -15.52 5.74
CA ASP A 83 -24.94 -16.52 6.69
C ASP A 83 -23.73 -17.30 6.15
N GLU A 84 -23.52 -17.27 4.82
CA GLU A 84 -22.34 -17.86 4.20
C GLU A 84 -21.07 -16.98 4.34
N VAL A 85 -21.22 -15.73 4.81
CA VAL A 85 -20.08 -14.85 5.16
C VAL A 85 -19.67 -15.16 6.58
N GLY A 86 -18.59 -15.91 6.74
CA GLY A 86 -18.09 -16.36 8.05
C GLY A 86 -17.34 -15.28 8.84
N ALA A 87 -16.78 -14.28 8.16
CA ALA A 87 -16.09 -13.14 8.78
C ALA A 87 -16.00 -11.94 7.83
N VAL A 88 -15.79 -10.74 8.39
CA VAL A 88 -15.44 -9.52 7.63
C VAL A 88 -14.06 -9.03 8.04
N GLY A 89 -13.16 -8.85 7.08
CA GLY A 89 -11.87 -8.21 7.25
C GLY A 89 -11.95 -6.75 6.86
N HIS A 90 -11.52 -5.85 7.75
CA HIS A 90 -11.46 -4.41 7.48
C HIS A 90 -10.03 -3.94 7.44
N ARG A 91 -9.61 -3.34 6.33
CA ARG A 91 -8.36 -2.59 6.29
C ARG A 91 -8.52 -1.30 7.09
N VAL A 92 -7.60 -1.06 8.02
CA VAL A 92 -7.46 0.16 8.80
C VAL A 92 -6.07 0.73 8.54
N VAL A 93 -6.00 2.01 8.17
CA VAL A 93 -4.72 2.59 7.71
C VAL A 93 -3.75 2.74 8.87
N HIS A 94 -4.20 3.21 10.05
CA HIS A 94 -3.29 3.49 11.15
C HIS A 94 -3.75 2.85 12.46
N GLY A 95 -2.89 1.99 13.01
CA GLY A 95 -3.12 1.31 14.29
C GLY A 95 -2.32 1.89 15.46
N GLY A 96 -1.51 2.93 15.23
CA GLY A 96 -0.62 3.48 16.26
C GLY A 96 0.33 2.41 16.81
N GLU A 97 0.67 2.53 18.09
CA GLU A 97 1.45 1.52 18.82
C GLU A 97 0.56 0.43 19.47
N ALA A 98 -0.78 0.61 19.41
CA ALA A 98 -1.72 -0.28 20.05
C ALA A 98 -1.88 -1.63 19.34
N PHE A 99 -1.60 -1.67 18.03
CA PHE A 99 -1.86 -2.86 17.22
C PHE A 99 -0.59 -3.34 16.51
N THR A 100 -0.16 -4.54 16.86
CA THR A 100 1.01 -5.24 16.30
C THR A 100 0.61 -6.40 15.38
N SER A 101 -0.69 -6.67 15.26
CA SER A 101 -1.26 -7.74 14.44
C SER A 101 -2.73 -7.44 14.12
N SER A 102 -3.31 -8.25 13.22
CA SER A 102 -4.76 -8.25 12.98
C SER A 102 -5.51 -8.51 14.28
N THR A 103 -6.58 -7.76 14.53
CA THR A 103 -7.29 -7.77 15.82
C THR A 103 -8.79 -7.87 15.61
N ARG A 104 -9.46 -8.71 16.42
CA ARG A 104 -10.92 -8.79 16.42
C ARG A 104 -11.52 -7.44 16.80
N ILE A 105 -12.52 -6.99 16.05
CA ILE A 105 -13.20 -5.73 16.31
C ILE A 105 -14.18 -5.90 17.47
N THR A 106 -13.93 -5.12 18.51
CA THR A 106 -14.77 -4.91 19.70
C THR A 106 -14.94 -3.42 19.91
N GLU A 107 -15.74 -2.99 20.88
CA GLU A 107 -15.84 -1.57 21.22
C GLU A 107 -14.51 -0.99 21.71
N GLU A 108 -13.71 -1.78 22.44
CA GLU A 108 -12.36 -1.39 22.86
C GLU A 108 -11.42 -1.21 21.65
N THR A 109 -11.50 -2.11 20.68
CA THR A 109 -10.72 -2.00 19.43
C THR A 109 -11.11 -0.74 18.65
N ILE A 110 -12.41 -0.45 18.54
CA ILE A 110 -12.92 0.76 17.88
C ILE A 110 -12.43 2.02 18.59
N ALA A 111 -12.53 2.08 19.92
CA ALA A 111 -12.04 3.22 20.69
C ALA A 111 -10.53 3.44 20.50
N ALA A 112 -9.74 2.36 20.43
CA ALA A 112 -8.30 2.44 20.16
C ALA A 112 -8.00 2.92 18.72
N ILE A 113 -8.80 2.53 17.72
CA ILE A 113 -8.71 3.05 16.35
C ILE A 113 -9.09 4.55 16.31
N GLU A 114 -10.14 4.95 17.01
CA GLU A 114 -10.57 6.35 17.14
C GLU A 114 -9.46 7.22 17.74
N ALA A 115 -8.74 6.71 18.74
CA ALA A 115 -7.60 7.41 19.34
C ALA A 115 -6.43 7.65 18.34
N CYS A 116 -6.40 6.92 17.23
CA CYS A 116 -5.42 7.09 16.15
C CYS A 116 -5.92 8.04 15.02
N ASN A 117 -7.12 8.63 15.14
CA ASN A 117 -7.67 9.50 14.08
C ASN A 117 -6.77 10.69 13.77
N ASP A 118 -6.13 11.29 14.77
CA ASP A 118 -5.20 12.42 14.58
C ASP A 118 -3.94 12.02 13.79
N LEU A 119 -3.56 10.74 13.79
CA LEU A 119 -2.43 10.20 13.02
C LEU A 119 -2.81 9.92 11.54
N ALA A 120 -4.09 9.68 11.27
CA ALA A 120 -4.60 9.41 9.92
C ALA A 120 -5.98 10.05 9.68
N PRO A 121 -6.10 11.39 9.75
CA PRO A 121 -7.40 12.08 9.75
C PRO A 121 -8.19 11.92 8.46
N LEU A 122 -7.52 11.61 7.34
CA LEU A 122 -8.17 11.39 6.04
C LEU A 122 -8.61 9.93 5.84
N HIS A 123 -8.20 8.99 6.69
CA HIS A 123 -8.39 7.55 6.46
C HIS A 123 -9.13 6.85 7.61
N ASN A 124 -8.64 6.94 8.83
CA ASN A 124 -9.21 6.22 9.97
C ASN A 124 -10.69 6.52 10.21
N PRO A 125 -11.17 7.78 10.13
CA PRO A 125 -12.60 8.05 10.25
C PRO A 125 -13.45 7.32 9.21
N ALA A 126 -12.99 7.25 7.95
CA ALA A 126 -13.68 6.53 6.88
C ALA A 126 -13.67 5.01 7.12
N ASN A 127 -12.55 4.46 7.62
CA ASN A 127 -12.48 3.04 7.99
C ASN A 127 -13.46 2.71 9.11
N LEU A 128 -13.58 3.56 10.14
CA LEU A 128 -14.55 3.38 11.23
C LEU A 128 -16.00 3.43 10.76
N ILE A 129 -16.33 4.35 9.84
CA ILE A 129 -17.67 4.40 9.23
C ILE A 129 -17.99 3.07 8.54
N GLY A 130 -17.04 2.50 7.79
CA GLY A 130 -17.20 1.20 7.15
C GLY A 130 -17.41 0.06 8.16
N ILE A 131 -16.64 0.04 9.25
CA ILE A 131 -16.79 -0.93 10.34
C ILE A 131 -18.20 -0.83 10.96
N ARG A 132 -18.62 0.37 11.34
CA ARG A 132 -19.93 0.59 11.95
C ARG A 132 -21.08 0.19 11.02
N ALA A 133 -20.97 0.51 9.72
CA ALA A 133 -21.96 0.11 8.73
C ALA A 133 -22.07 -1.42 8.59
N CYS A 134 -20.94 -2.13 8.62
CA CYS A 134 -20.96 -3.60 8.61
C CYS A 134 -21.56 -4.19 9.90
N GLN A 135 -21.28 -3.59 11.07
CA GLN A 135 -21.87 -4.02 12.33
C GLN A 135 -23.39 -3.89 12.33
N GLU A 136 -23.91 -2.81 11.72
CA GLU A 136 -25.35 -2.58 11.57
C GLU A 136 -26.02 -3.63 10.67
N LEU A 137 -25.39 -3.93 9.52
CA LEU A 137 -25.97 -4.81 8.50
C LEU A 137 -25.72 -6.31 8.78
N MET A 138 -24.64 -6.64 9.49
CA MET A 138 -24.22 -8.02 9.81
C MET A 138 -23.84 -8.14 11.30
N PRO A 139 -24.78 -7.93 12.24
CA PRO A 139 -24.45 -7.82 13.67
C PRO A 139 -23.88 -9.08 14.31
N ASN A 140 -24.11 -10.25 13.70
CA ASN A 140 -23.65 -11.53 14.21
C ASN A 140 -22.35 -12.03 13.55
N THR A 141 -21.87 -11.35 12.49
CA THR A 141 -20.68 -11.78 11.76
C THR A 141 -19.43 -11.25 12.45
N PRO A 142 -18.44 -12.10 12.79
CA PRO A 142 -17.17 -11.66 13.36
C PRO A 142 -16.44 -10.70 12.41
N MET A 143 -15.83 -9.66 12.98
CA MET A 143 -15.08 -8.67 12.22
C MET A 143 -13.66 -8.54 12.74
N VAL A 144 -12.70 -8.34 11.83
CA VAL A 144 -11.27 -8.23 12.11
C VAL A 144 -10.73 -6.96 11.46
N ALA A 145 -9.97 -6.18 12.20
CA ALA A 145 -9.20 -5.06 11.69
C ALA A 145 -7.79 -5.52 11.31
N VAL A 146 -7.35 -5.15 10.11
CA VAL A 146 -5.99 -5.39 9.57
C VAL A 146 -5.34 -4.03 9.36
N PHE A 147 -4.20 -3.80 9.99
CA PHE A 147 -3.57 -2.48 10.05
C PHE A 147 -2.37 -2.39 9.11
N ASP A 148 -2.32 -1.34 8.27
CA ASP A 148 -1.17 -1.08 7.39
C ASP A 148 0.13 -0.88 8.18
N THR A 149 0.04 -0.42 9.42
CA THR A 149 1.19 -0.13 10.29
C THR A 149 1.65 -1.32 11.14
N ALA A 150 0.85 -2.37 11.28
CA ALA A 150 1.10 -3.44 12.26
C ALA A 150 2.40 -4.21 11.98
N PHE A 151 2.68 -4.54 10.71
CA PHE A 151 3.90 -5.25 10.33
C PHE A 151 5.19 -4.50 10.70
N HIS A 152 5.15 -3.17 10.72
CA HIS A 152 6.30 -2.32 11.01
C HIS A 152 6.50 -2.05 12.52
N GLN A 153 5.66 -2.60 13.39
CA GLN A 153 5.80 -2.42 14.85
C GLN A 153 7.01 -3.15 15.45
N THR A 154 7.67 -4.01 14.69
CA THR A 154 8.93 -4.66 15.07
C THR A 154 10.17 -3.79 14.85
N MET A 155 10.02 -2.59 14.25
CA MET A 155 11.15 -1.66 14.08
C MET A 155 11.78 -1.29 15.44
N PRO A 156 13.13 -1.31 15.54
CA PRO A 156 13.81 -0.85 16.76
C PRO A 156 13.72 0.68 16.90
N GLU A 157 13.83 1.14 18.13
CA GLU A 157 13.71 2.56 18.50
C GLU A 157 14.60 3.49 17.65
N LYS A 158 15.84 3.08 17.42
CA LYS A 158 16.79 3.82 16.55
C LYS A 158 16.33 4.01 15.10
N ALA A 159 15.39 3.18 14.62
CA ALA A 159 14.85 3.28 13.26
C ALA A 159 13.55 4.09 13.21
N TYR A 160 12.73 4.01 14.27
CA TYR A 160 11.45 4.71 14.27
C TYR A 160 11.46 6.12 14.87
N LEU A 161 12.44 6.48 15.72
CA LEU A 161 12.50 7.82 16.29
C LEU A 161 12.98 8.84 15.26
N TYR A 162 12.29 9.98 15.25
CA TYR A 162 12.79 11.16 14.56
C TYR A 162 13.80 11.92 15.45
N GLY A 163 14.71 12.65 14.85
CA GLY A 163 15.67 13.53 15.53
C GLY A 163 15.01 14.79 16.10
N LEU A 164 13.90 14.62 16.82
CA LEU A 164 13.11 15.67 17.48
C LEU A 164 13.25 15.55 19.00
N PRO A 165 12.85 16.59 19.78
CA PRO A 165 12.75 16.44 21.24
C PRO A 165 11.94 15.20 21.61
N TYR A 166 12.53 14.33 22.45
CA TYR A 166 11.97 13.02 22.81
C TYR A 166 10.57 13.10 23.43
N GLU A 167 10.27 14.22 24.10
CA GLU A 167 8.95 14.50 24.68
C GLU A 167 7.79 14.44 23.67
N TYR A 168 8.03 14.71 22.39
CA TYR A 168 7.00 14.60 21.35
C TYR A 168 6.65 13.15 21.06
N TYR A 169 7.63 12.25 21.14
CA TYR A 169 7.35 10.83 21.10
C TYR A 169 6.57 10.38 22.35
N GLU A 170 7.03 10.76 23.53
CA GLU A 170 6.36 10.35 24.79
C GLU A 170 4.90 10.82 24.83
N LYS A 171 4.65 12.07 24.47
CA LYS A 171 3.35 12.72 24.63
C LYS A 171 2.40 12.43 23.48
N TYR A 172 2.89 12.48 22.23
CA TYR A 172 2.07 12.46 21.03
C TYR A 172 2.32 11.23 20.16
N LYS A 173 3.24 10.35 20.55
CA LYS A 173 3.64 9.17 19.77
C LYS A 173 4.16 9.53 18.38
N VAL A 174 4.87 10.67 18.28
CA VAL A 174 5.51 11.12 17.04
C VAL A 174 6.71 10.22 16.74
N ARG A 175 6.54 9.32 15.79
CA ARG A 175 7.54 8.34 15.33
C ARG A 175 7.23 7.90 13.90
N ARG A 176 8.16 7.19 13.28
CA ARG A 176 7.91 6.45 12.05
C ARG A 176 7.02 5.25 12.36
N TYR A 177 5.92 5.10 11.61
CA TYR A 177 5.06 3.91 11.67
C TYR A 177 5.21 3.03 10.44
N GLY A 178 5.25 3.64 9.25
CA GLY A 178 5.25 2.93 7.99
C GLY A 178 3.86 2.43 7.60
N PHE A 179 3.70 2.14 6.31
CA PHE A 179 2.42 1.72 5.71
C PHE A 179 2.67 0.62 4.68
N HIS A 180 1.64 0.16 3.98
CA HIS A 180 1.69 -1.01 3.11
C HIS A 180 2.16 -2.29 3.83
N GLY A 181 1.99 -2.35 5.15
CA GLY A 181 2.52 -3.45 5.97
C GLY A 181 2.00 -4.81 5.56
N THR A 182 0.73 -4.91 5.16
CA THR A 182 0.14 -6.15 4.63
C THR A 182 0.89 -6.62 3.38
N SER A 183 1.13 -5.72 2.41
CA SER A 183 1.91 -6.03 1.21
C SER A 183 3.36 -6.41 1.53
N HIS A 184 4.05 -5.63 2.37
CA HIS A 184 5.44 -5.92 2.77
C HIS A 184 5.57 -7.27 3.47
N SER A 185 4.65 -7.60 4.37
CA SER A 185 4.59 -8.90 5.05
C SER A 185 4.36 -10.04 4.06
N TYR A 186 3.34 -9.92 3.23
CA TYR A 186 2.99 -10.94 2.25
C TYR A 186 4.14 -11.19 1.26
N VAL A 187 4.65 -10.13 0.63
CA VAL A 187 5.68 -10.24 -0.41
C VAL A 187 7.00 -10.77 0.15
N SER A 188 7.39 -10.38 1.37
CA SER A 188 8.63 -10.89 1.98
C SER A 188 8.56 -12.37 2.32
N LYS A 189 7.40 -12.85 2.82
CA LYS A 189 7.14 -14.28 3.05
C LYS A 189 7.14 -15.05 1.73
N ARG A 190 6.40 -14.55 0.74
CA ARG A 190 6.30 -15.19 -0.56
C ARG A 190 7.64 -15.27 -1.28
N ALA A 191 8.48 -14.24 -1.16
CA ALA A 191 9.85 -14.26 -1.70
C ALA A 191 10.71 -15.37 -1.06
N ALA A 192 10.61 -15.57 0.26
CA ALA A 192 11.31 -16.64 0.95
C ALA A 192 10.84 -18.02 0.48
N GLU A 193 9.54 -18.23 0.37
CA GLU A 193 8.94 -19.46 -0.16
C GLU A 193 9.38 -19.73 -1.60
N PHE A 194 9.32 -18.72 -2.45
CA PHE A 194 9.72 -18.83 -3.86
C PHE A 194 11.20 -19.20 -4.03
N LEU A 195 12.06 -18.69 -3.15
CA LEU A 195 13.49 -19.02 -3.12
C LEU A 195 13.79 -20.34 -2.40
N GLY A 196 12.81 -20.98 -1.76
CA GLY A 196 13.03 -22.17 -0.93
C GLY A 196 13.94 -21.91 0.28
N LYS A 197 13.91 -20.69 0.84
CA LYS A 197 14.75 -20.27 1.97
C LYS A 197 13.92 -20.04 3.23
N PRO A 198 14.46 -20.33 4.43
CA PRO A 198 13.76 -20.02 5.67
C PRO A 198 13.52 -18.51 5.82
N TYR A 199 12.28 -18.12 6.09
CA TYR A 199 11.88 -16.73 6.23
C TYR A 199 12.56 -16.01 7.41
N ASP A 200 12.78 -16.74 8.50
CA ASP A 200 13.42 -16.29 9.73
C ASP A 200 14.96 -16.19 9.63
N ASN A 201 15.52 -16.48 8.46
CA ASN A 201 16.97 -16.38 8.21
C ASN A 201 17.27 -15.66 6.88
N LEU A 202 16.44 -14.69 6.53
CA LEU A 202 16.59 -13.96 5.25
C LEU A 202 16.57 -12.45 5.50
N LYS A 203 17.41 -11.72 4.76
CA LYS A 203 17.41 -10.25 4.67
C LYS A 203 16.78 -9.85 3.35
N THR A 204 15.52 -9.42 3.39
CA THR A 204 14.77 -9.08 2.20
C THR A 204 14.45 -7.58 2.18
N ILE A 205 14.65 -6.95 1.04
CA ILE A 205 14.14 -5.60 0.77
C ILE A 205 12.92 -5.74 -0.14
N VAL A 206 11.78 -5.21 0.28
CA VAL A 206 10.56 -5.19 -0.52
C VAL A 206 10.37 -3.78 -1.08
N CYS A 207 10.33 -3.69 -2.40
CA CYS A 207 10.06 -2.47 -3.15
C CYS A 207 8.60 -2.49 -3.64
N HIS A 208 7.68 -1.97 -2.84
CA HIS A 208 6.28 -1.79 -3.21
C HIS A 208 6.15 -0.49 -3.99
N LEU A 209 6.15 -0.58 -5.32
CA LEU A 209 6.18 0.55 -6.22
C LEU A 209 4.86 0.66 -6.99
N GLY A 210 4.05 1.62 -6.61
CA GLY A 210 2.77 1.96 -7.24
C GLY A 210 2.58 3.47 -7.29
N ASN A 211 1.34 3.94 -7.37
CA ASN A 211 1.04 5.37 -7.23
C ASN A 211 1.41 5.88 -5.81
N GLY A 212 1.10 5.10 -4.76
CA GLY A 212 1.80 5.14 -3.48
C GLY A 212 2.96 4.15 -3.51
N SER A 213 4.14 4.55 -3.04
CA SER A 213 5.33 3.71 -3.08
C SER A 213 6.04 3.71 -1.74
N SER A 214 6.50 2.54 -1.32
CA SER A 214 7.33 2.40 -0.12
C SER A 214 8.32 1.24 -0.23
N ILE A 215 9.37 1.30 0.55
CA ILE A 215 10.37 0.23 0.67
C ILE A 215 10.43 -0.19 2.13
N SER A 216 10.59 -1.49 2.38
CA SER A 216 10.84 -2.02 3.71
C SER A 216 12.08 -2.89 3.75
N ALA A 217 12.78 -2.83 4.87
CA ALA A 217 13.86 -3.74 5.24
C ALA A 217 13.29 -4.81 6.15
N VAL A 218 13.28 -6.05 5.69
CA VAL A 218 12.77 -7.21 6.45
C VAL A 218 13.93 -8.12 6.77
N LYS A 219 14.22 -8.28 8.05
CA LYS A 219 15.32 -9.11 8.54
C LYS A 219 14.79 -10.20 9.46
N ASN A 220 15.04 -11.45 9.10
CA ASN A 220 14.62 -12.60 9.89
C ASN A 220 13.10 -12.63 10.16
N GLY A 221 12.31 -12.23 9.18
CA GLY A 221 10.86 -12.20 9.27
C GLY A 221 10.25 -10.95 9.90
N GLU A 222 11.06 -10.01 10.38
CA GLU A 222 10.63 -8.78 11.05
C GLU A 222 10.97 -7.53 10.22
N SER A 223 10.05 -6.57 10.18
CA SER A 223 10.33 -5.24 9.63
C SER A 223 11.28 -4.49 10.55
N VAL A 224 12.46 -4.12 10.04
CA VAL A 224 13.47 -3.39 10.82
C VAL A 224 13.60 -1.93 10.40
N ASP A 225 13.07 -1.57 9.23
CA ASP A 225 12.94 -0.20 8.75
C ASP A 225 11.95 -0.12 7.59
N THR A 226 11.38 1.07 7.35
CA THR A 226 10.51 1.33 6.21
C THR A 226 10.54 2.81 5.81
N SER A 227 10.23 3.10 4.55
CA SER A 227 10.42 4.44 3.99
C SER A 227 9.32 5.45 4.31
N MET A 228 8.08 5.02 4.49
CA MET A 228 7.00 5.90 4.93
C MET A 228 7.14 6.19 6.42
N GLY A 229 6.70 7.36 6.86
CA GLY A 229 6.94 7.88 8.20
C GLY A 229 5.75 7.82 9.14
N LEU A 230 5.53 8.92 9.85
CA LEU A 230 4.32 9.16 10.63
C LEU A 230 3.08 9.11 9.73
N THR A 231 3.20 9.60 8.51
CA THR A 231 2.19 9.59 7.44
C THR A 231 2.74 8.90 6.19
N PRO A 232 1.88 8.53 5.22
CA PRO A 232 2.33 7.95 3.95
C PRO A 232 3.02 8.95 2.99
N LEU A 233 3.47 10.12 3.47
CA LEU A 233 4.10 11.17 2.66
C LEU A 233 5.62 11.01 2.56
N GLU A 234 6.30 10.69 3.67
CA GLU A 234 7.76 10.53 3.74
C GLU A 234 8.24 9.39 2.85
N GLY A 235 9.48 9.46 2.38
CA GLY A 235 10.15 8.39 1.69
C GLY A 235 10.37 8.65 0.20
N LEU A 236 9.88 7.74 -0.64
CA LEU A 236 10.05 7.80 -2.09
C LEU A 236 9.29 8.97 -2.72
N VAL A 237 9.81 9.46 -3.85
CA VAL A 237 8.98 10.19 -4.81
C VAL A 237 7.89 9.25 -5.28
N MET A 238 6.64 9.68 -5.28
CA MET A 238 5.49 8.84 -5.64
C MET A 238 4.71 9.44 -6.81
N GLY A 239 3.56 8.92 -7.14
CA GLY A 239 2.73 9.46 -8.22
C GLY A 239 2.44 10.95 -8.06
N THR A 240 1.90 11.34 -6.89
CA THR A 240 1.55 12.75 -6.56
C THR A 240 2.19 13.25 -5.26
N ARG A 241 2.85 12.41 -4.49
CA ARG A 241 3.48 12.75 -3.21
C ARG A 241 4.96 13.03 -3.39
N SER A 242 5.46 14.05 -2.69
CA SER A 242 6.85 14.49 -2.81
C SER A 242 7.88 13.47 -2.31
N GLY A 243 7.52 12.64 -1.33
CA GLY A 243 8.52 11.92 -0.53
C GLY A 243 9.34 12.87 0.33
N ASP A 244 10.56 12.46 0.65
CA ASP A 244 11.48 13.23 1.49
C ASP A 244 11.72 14.64 0.96
N ILE A 245 11.56 15.60 1.84
CA ILE A 245 11.78 17.03 1.55
C ILE A 245 12.39 17.71 2.78
N ASP A 246 13.24 18.72 2.54
CA ASP A 246 13.71 19.61 3.60
C ASP A 246 12.54 20.45 4.13
N PRO A 247 12.23 20.43 5.44
CA PRO A 247 11.19 21.28 6.05
C PRO A 247 11.37 22.78 5.75
N GLY A 248 12.61 23.23 5.54
CA GLY A 248 12.90 24.63 5.13
C GLY A 248 12.31 25.00 3.77
N VAL A 249 12.17 24.04 2.86
CA VAL A 249 11.48 24.25 1.57
C VAL A 249 10.00 24.52 1.79
N MET A 250 9.36 23.84 2.74
CA MET A 250 7.94 24.09 3.08
C MET A 250 7.75 25.55 3.54
N GLN A 251 8.54 25.98 4.54
CA GLN A 251 8.47 27.36 5.05
C GLN A 251 8.73 28.39 3.93
N PHE A 252 9.73 28.14 3.09
CA PHE A 252 10.08 29.03 1.98
C PHE A 252 8.91 29.21 1.00
N LEU A 253 8.29 28.11 0.58
CA LEU A 253 7.17 28.13 -0.36
C LEU A 253 5.91 28.74 0.27
N MET A 254 5.60 28.41 1.52
CA MET A 254 4.47 29.00 2.24
C MET A 254 4.56 30.54 2.28
N HIS A 255 5.76 31.07 2.54
CA HIS A 255 5.98 32.53 2.51
C HIS A 255 5.91 33.12 1.09
N LYS A 256 6.44 32.40 0.07
CA LYS A 256 6.46 32.92 -1.31
C LYS A 256 5.08 32.90 -1.97
N GLU A 257 4.30 31.88 -1.70
CA GLU A 257 2.98 31.67 -2.31
C GLU A 257 1.81 32.07 -1.40
N ASN A 258 2.12 32.60 -0.20
CA ASN A 258 1.14 32.96 0.83
C ASN A 258 0.16 31.82 1.17
N MET A 259 0.71 30.61 1.34
CA MET A 259 -0.03 29.40 1.70
C MET A 259 0.00 29.16 3.21
N ASP A 260 -1.07 28.59 3.75
CA ASP A 260 -1.07 27.99 5.07
C ASP A 260 -0.48 26.56 5.05
N ILE A 261 -0.39 25.93 6.23
CA ILE A 261 0.20 24.57 6.35
C ILE A 261 -0.65 23.52 5.65
N ASP A 262 -1.97 23.64 5.66
CA ASP A 262 -2.88 22.66 5.03
C ASP A 262 -2.79 22.74 3.50
N GLU A 263 -2.69 23.95 2.96
CA GLU A 263 -2.45 24.20 1.53
C GLU A 263 -1.09 23.63 1.11
N MET A 264 -0.04 23.81 1.92
CA MET A 264 1.29 23.25 1.65
C MET A 264 1.26 21.72 1.69
N LEU A 265 0.61 21.12 2.68
CA LEU A 265 0.45 19.66 2.75
C LEU A 265 -0.36 19.12 1.57
N ASN A 266 -1.36 19.86 1.09
CA ASN A 266 -2.08 19.50 -0.13
C ASN A 266 -1.17 19.51 -1.38
N VAL A 267 -0.25 20.48 -1.50
CA VAL A 267 0.76 20.50 -2.56
C VAL A 267 1.63 19.24 -2.48
N LEU A 268 2.17 18.92 -1.29
CA LEU A 268 3.07 17.80 -1.09
C LEU A 268 2.40 16.43 -1.34
N ASN A 269 1.11 16.30 -1.04
CA ASN A 269 0.37 15.04 -1.18
C ASN A 269 -0.26 14.84 -2.55
N LYS A 270 -0.73 15.91 -3.23
CA LYS A 270 -1.58 15.80 -4.42
C LYS A 270 -1.03 16.46 -5.68
N LYS A 271 -0.06 17.36 -5.56
CA LYS A 271 0.45 18.17 -6.69
C LYS A 271 1.96 17.97 -6.93
N SER A 272 2.58 17.06 -6.20
CA SER A 272 4.01 16.78 -6.22
C SER A 272 4.32 15.45 -6.89
N GLY A 273 5.38 14.77 -6.50
CA GLY A 273 5.77 13.50 -7.05
C GLY A 273 6.17 13.55 -8.51
N VAL A 274 6.10 12.42 -9.21
CA VAL A 274 6.40 12.38 -10.66
C VAL A 274 5.42 13.22 -11.46
N TYR A 275 4.17 13.39 -10.98
CA TYR A 275 3.19 14.30 -11.57
C TYR A 275 3.68 15.75 -11.52
N GLY A 276 4.03 16.25 -10.34
CA GLY A 276 4.49 17.63 -10.18
C GLY A 276 5.81 17.91 -10.91
N MET A 277 6.72 16.95 -10.91
CA MET A 277 8.02 17.06 -11.59
C MET A 277 7.86 17.04 -13.12
N SER A 278 7.10 16.10 -13.66
CA SER A 278 6.90 15.96 -15.11
C SER A 278 5.97 17.01 -15.69
N GLY A 279 4.92 17.37 -14.96
CA GLY A 279 3.81 18.19 -15.45
C GLY A 279 2.91 17.43 -16.44
N VAL A 280 2.98 16.09 -16.47
CA VAL A 280 2.23 15.24 -17.41
C VAL A 280 1.09 14.51 -16.72
N SER A 281 1.42 13.54 -15.88
CA SER A 281 0.46 12.62 -15.25
C SER A 281 1.07 12.02 -13.97
N SER A 282 0.24 11.42 -13.12
CA SER A 282 0.67 10.53 -12.05
C SER A 282 0.78 9.07 -12.50
N ASP A 283 0.30 8.74 -13.69
CA ASP A 283 0.44 7.42 -14.30
C ASP A 283 1.83 7.30 -14.95
N PHE A 284 2.63 6.36 -14.48
CA PHE A 284 3.98 6.14 -14.98
C PHE A 284 4.03 5.83 -16.48
N ARG A 285 3.01 5.19 -17.04
CA ARG A 285 2.92 4.89 -18.48
C ARG A 285 2.84 6.14 -19.33
N ASP A 286 2.07 7.14 -18.88
CA ASP A 286 1.97 8.42 -19.56
C ASP A 286 3.28 9.18 -19.52
N ILE A 287 3.99 9.10 -18.36
CA ILE A 287 5.28 9.76 -18.18
C ILE A 287 6.36 9.10 -19.04
N GLU A 288 6.37 7.76 -19.11
CA GLU A 288 7.27 7.02 -20.01
C GLU A 288 7.05 7.37 -21.48
N ASN A 289 5.79 7.42 -21.92
CA ASN A 289 5.47 7.84 -23.28
C ASN A 289 5.97 9.25 -23.57
N ALA A 290 5.71 10.21 -22.68
CA ALA A 290 6.18 11.57 -22.82
C ALA A 290 7.72 11.66 -22.83
N ALA A 291 8.42 10.90 -22.01
CA ALA A 291 9.88 10.82 -21.99
C ALA A 291 10.44 10.26 -23.32
N ASN A 292 9.82 9.20 -23.85
CA ASN A 292 10.19 8.60 -25.13
C ASN A 292 9.96 9.56 -26.31
N GLU A 293 8.99 10.48 -26.20
CA GLU A 293 8.74 11.56 -27.16
C GLU A 293 9.67 12.77 -26.98
N GLY A 294 10.62 12.70 -26.05
CA GLY A 294 11.67 13.70 -25.81
C GLY A 294 11.31 14.76 -24.74
N ASN A 295 10.28 14.53 -23.92
CA ASN A 295 9.97 15.42 -22.79
C ASN A 295 11.03 15.25 -21.66
N LYS A 296 11.91 16.22 -21.55
CA LYS A 296 13.02 16.21 -20.58
C LYS A 296 12.56 16.21 -19.11
N ARG A 297 11.45 16.87 -18.79
CA ARG A 297 10.91 16.86 -17.43
C ARG A 297 10.36 15.49 -17.05
N ALA A 298 9.70 14.81 -17.99
CA ALA A 298 9.23 13.44 -17.81
C ALA A 298 10.41 12.48 -17.59
N GLU A 299 11.45 12.57 -18.39
CA GLU A 299 12.70 11.81 -18.24
C GLU A 299 13.30 12.03 -16.84
N THR A 300 13.48 13.30 -16.43
CA THR A 300 14.02 13.65 -15.12
C THR A 300 13.16 13.14 -13.96
N ALA A 301 11.84 13.17 -14.09
CA ALA A 301 10.92 12.66 -13.06
C ALA A 301 11.10 11.15 -12.85
N LEU A 302 11.20 10.37 -13.94
CA LEU A 302 11.46 8.92 -13.89
C LEU A 302 12.84 8.61 -13.31
N GLU A 303 13.86 9.34 -13.72
CA GLU A 303 15.24 9.18 -13.18
C GLU A 303 15.30 9.51 -11.69
N SER A 304 14.62 10.55 -11.23
CA SER A 304 14.53 10.91 -9.82
C SER A 304 13.84 9.83 -9.00
N PHE A 305 12.77 9.22 -9.53
CA PHE A 305 12.10 8.09 -8.90
C PHE A 305 13.04 6.90 -8.74
N VAL A 306 13.66 6.46 -9.83
CA VAL A 306 14.62 5.34 -9.84
C VAL A 306 15.78 5.60 -8.87
N TYR A 307 16.36 6.78 -8.90
CA TYR A 307 17.45 7.19 -8.04
C TYR A 307 17.08 7.12 -6.55
N ARG A 308 15.89 7.60 -6.19
CA ARG A 308 15.40 7.56 -4.81
C ARG A 308 15.16 6.10 -4.34
N VAL A 309 14.60 5.25 -5.20
CA VAL A 309 14.41 3.81 -4.91
C VAL A 309 15.78 3.16 -4.65
N ALA A 310 16.74 3.36 -5.53
CA ALA A 310 18.10 2.79 -5.38
C ALA A 310 18.79 3.27 -4.08
N LYS A 311 18.65 4.54 -3.71
CA LYS A 311 19.19 5.07 -2.45
C LYS A 311 18.58 4.38 -1.23
N TYR A 312 17.28 4.18 -1.20
CA TYR A 312 16.61 3.49 -0.10
C TYR A 312 17.03 2.02 -0.01
N VAL A 313 17.15 1.32 -1.14
CA VAL A 313 17.66 -0.07 -1.16
C VAL A 313 19.08 -0.12 -0.60
N GLY A 314 19.96 0.80 -1.00
CA GLY A 314 21.32 0.89 -0.48
C GLY A 314 21.36 1.18 1.03
N ALA A 315 20.53 2.12 1.50
CA ALA A 315 20.41 2.45 2.93
C ALA A 315 19.93 1.25 3.75
N TYR A 316 18.96 0.49 3.24
CA TYR A 316 18.40 -0.67 3.94
C TYR A 316 19.31 -1.89 3.89
N ALA A 317 20.07 -2.07 2.83
CA ALA A 317 21.16 -3.05 2.81
C ALA A 317 22.20 -2.74 3.90
N ALA A 318 22.54 -1.46 4.10
CA ALA A 318 23.42 -1.04 5.19
C ALA A 318 22.77 -1.27 6.58
N ALA A 319 21.49 -0.91 6.75
CA ALA A 319 20.78 -1.07 8.02
C ALA A 319 20.70 -2.54 8.48
N MET A 320 20.57 -3.48 7.53
CA MET A 320 20.53 -4.92 7.82
C MET A 320 21.91 -5.58 7.87
N GLY A 321 22.98 -4.87 7.47
CA GLY A 321 24.31 -5.45 7.32
C GLY A 321 24.40 -6.46 6.16
N GLY A 322 23.80 -6.11 5.02
CA GLY A 322 23.70 -6.91 3.81
C GLY A 322 22.27 -7.15 3.37
N VAL A 323 22.08 -7.77 2.22
CA VAL A 323 20.80 -8.13 1.62
C VAL A 323 20.94 -9.46 0.89
N ASP A 324 19.94 -10.32 1.01
CA ASP A 324 19.88 -11.63 0.34
C ASP A 324 18.91 -11.63 -0.84
N ALA A 325 17.81 -10.86 -0.71
CA ALA A 325 16.77 -10.78 -1.72
C ALA A 325 16.19 -9.36 -1.83
N ILE A 326 15.82 -8.97 -3.05
CA ILE A 326 15.07 -7.75 -3.35
C ILE A 326 13.82 -8.19 -4.12
N ALA A 327 12.64 -7.85 -3.62
CA ALA A 327 11.36 -8.16 -4.26
C ALA A 327 10.68 -6.88 -4.75
N PHE A 328 10.43 -6.80 -6.05
CA PHE A 328 9.62 -5.75 -6.67
C PHE A 328 8.16 -6.19 -6.73
N THR A 329 7.27 -5.29 -6.34
CA THR A 329 5.83 -5.56 -6.28
C THR A 329 5.01 -4.30 -6.55
N ALA A 330 3.70 -4.44 -6.59
CA ALA A 330 2.71 -3.42 -6.95
C ALA A 330 2.84 -2.95 -8.41
N GLY A 331 1.96 -2.03 -8.82
CA GLY A 331 1.72 -1.73 -10.22
C GLY A 331 2.97 -1.42 -11.06
N VAL A 332 3.86 -0.55 -10.57
CA VAL A 332 5.14 -0.23 -11.24
C VAL A 332 6.14 -1.37 -11.05
N GLY A 333 6.28 -1.87 -9.81
CA GLY A 333 7.24 -2.93 -9.49
C GLY A 333 7.01 -4.21 -10.29
N GLU A 334 5.76 -4.60 -10.49
CA GLU A 334 5.40 -5.81 -11.24
C GLU A 334 5.48 -5.63 -12.76
N ASN A 335 5.11 -4.45 -13.27
CA ASN A 335 4.86 -4.27 -14.71
C ASN A 335 5.94 -3.48 -15.44
N ASP A 336 6.78 -2.70 -14.75
CA ASP A 336 7.78 -1.85 -15.38
C ASP A 336 9.20 -2.45 -15.29
N LYS A 337 9.57 -3.19 -16.33
CA LYS A 337 10.90 -3.79 -16.46
C LYS A 337 12.02 -2.75 -16.55
N ILE A 338 11.74 -1.55 -17.08
CA ILE A 338 12.73 -0.49 -17.27
C ILE A 338 13.10 0.09 -15.92
N THR A 339 12.12 0.42 -15.09
CA THR A 339 12.35 0.88 -13.72
C THR A 339 13.13 -0.15 -12.91
N ARG A 340 12.74 -1.44 -12.93
CA ARG A 340 13.47 -2.50 -12.22
C ARG A 340 14.94 -2.59 -12.66
N LYS A 341 15.19 -2.60 -13.97
CA LYS A 341 16.55 -2.65 -14.53
C LYS A 341 17.38 -1.45 -14.09
N LYS A 342 16.85 -0.23 -14.26
CA LYS A 342 17.55 1.01 -13.89
C LYS A 342 17.85 1.08 -12.39
N VAL A 343 16.94 0.64 -11.52
CA VAL A 343 17.20 0.53 -10.07
C VAL A 343 18.34 -0.42 -9.79
N CYS A 344 18.33 -1.61 -10.40
CA CYS A 344 19.36 -2.62 -10.20
C CYS A 344 20.74 -2.22 -10.76
N ASP A 345 20.76 -1.41 -11.81
CA ASP A 345 22.03 -0.87 -12.37
C ASP A 345 22.79 0.02 -11.36
N TYR A 346 22.09 0.72 -10.46
CA TYR A 346 22.71 1.43 -9.34
C TYR A 346 23.29 0.49 -8.26
N LEU A 347 22.80 -0.74 -8.19
CA LEU A 347 23.08 -1.68 -7.11
C LEU A 347 24.14 -2.74 -7.46
N GLY A 348 24.86 -2.55 -8.57
CA GLY A 348 25.93 -3.46 -9.00
C GLY A 348 27.01 -3.71 -7.94
N PHE A 349 27.27 -2.73 -7.05
CA PHE A 349 28.20 -2.87 -5.93
C PHE A 349 27.76 -3.92 -4.89
N LEU A 350 26.48 -4.30 -4.84
CA LEU A 350 25.96 -5.40 -4.05
C LEU A 350 26.13 -6.76 -4.73
N GLY A 351 26.70 -6.78 -5.94
CA GLY A 351 26.88 -7.99 -6.74
C GLY A 351 25.62 -8.45 -7.44
N ILE A 352 24.70 -7.50 -7.75
CA ILE A 352 23.48 -7.76 -8.48
C ILE A 352 23.76 -7.76 -9.98
N THR A 353 23.26 -8.79 -10.65
CA THR A 353 23.24 -8.90 -12.12
C THR A 353 21.85 -9.32 -12.58
N ILE A 354 21.26 -8.59 -13.51
CA ILE A 354 19.92 -8.84 -14.02
C ILE A 354 19.95 -9.64 -15.31
N ASP A 355 19.07 -10.63 -15.41
CA ASP A 355 18.72 -11.35 -16.63
C ASP A 355 17.62 -10.56 -17.36
N ASP A 356 17.96 -9.93 -18.47
CA ASP A 356 17.04 -9.06 -19.21
C ASP A 356 15.87 -9.84 -19.84
N GLU A 357 16.04 -11.13 -20.19
CA GLU A 357 14.95 -11.96 -20.71
C GLU A 357 13.97 -12.31 -19.59
N ALA A 358 14.46 -12.71 -18.42
CA ALA A 358 13.61 -12.95 -17.25
C ALA A 358 12.88 -11.67 -16.79
N ASN A 359 13.61 -10.54 -16.76
CA ASN A 359 13.02 -9.23 -16.40
C ASN A 359 11.95 -8.75 -17.38
N ALA A 360 11.94 -9.21 -18.62
CA ALA A 360 10.94 -8.82 -19.61
C ALA A 360 9.60 -9.55 -19.48
N LYS A 361 9.54 -10.65 -18.70
CA LYS A 361 8.32 -11.42 -18.47
C LYS A 361 7.34 -10.66 -17.60
N ARG A 362 6.05 -10.91 -17.81
CA ARG A 362 4.95 -10.25 -17.10
C ARG A 362 3.90 -11.26 -16.65
N GLY A 363 3.20 -10.93 -15.56
CA GLY A 363 2.06 -11.72 -15.09
C GLY A 363 2.43 -13.03 -14.38
N GLU A 364 3.69 -13.21 -14.03
CA GLU A 364 4.17 -14.37 -13.27
C GLU A 364 5.17 -13.92 -12.19
N GLU A 365 5.22 -14.68 -11.11
CA GLU A 365 6.28 -14.55 -10.11
C GLU A 365 7.56 -15.15 -10.66
N ILE A 366 8.67 -14.43 -10.57
CA ILE A 366 9.91 -14.82 -11.23
C ILE A 366 11.15 -14.24 -10.55
N VAL A 367 12.24 -14.99 -10.54
CA VAL A 367 13.59 -14.46 -10.29
C VAL A 367 14.11 -13.79 -11.56
N ILE A 368 14.47 -12.52 -11.48
CA ILE A 368 14.97 -11.71 -12.60
C ILE A 368 16.49 -11.45 -12.53
N SER A 369 17.17 -11.93 -11.49
CA SER A 369 18.63 -11.91 -11.39
C SER A 369 19.21 -13.16 -12.03
N THR A 370 20.47 -13.02 -12.53
CA THR A 370 21.22 -14.16 -13.06
C THR A 370 21.61 -15.16 -11.95
N PRO A 371 21.87 -16.43 -12.27
CA PRO A 371 22.23 -17.45 -11.26
C PRO A 371 23.49 -17.13 -10.46
N ASP A 372 24.41 -16.33 -11.00
CA ASP A 372 25.64 -15.89 -10.36
C ASP A 372 25.50 -14.57 -9.58
N SER A 373 24.33 -13.94 -9.62
CA SER A 373 24.01 -12.76 -8.82
C SER A 373 24.11 -13.09 -7.33
N LYS A 374 24.80 -12.26 -6.55
CA LYS A 374 24.95 -12.45 -5.09
C LYS A 374 23.65 -12.21 -4.33
N VAL A 375 22.80 -11.36 -4.86
CA VAL A 375 21.48 -11.02 -4.32
C VAL A 375 20.44 -11.52 -5.31
N SER A 376 19.45 -12.26 -4.83
CA SER A 376 18.30 -12.67 -5.64
C SER A 376 17.37 -11.48 -5.84
N VAL A 377 17.01 -11.18 -7.08
CA VAL A 377 16.03 -10.13 -7.40
C VAL A 377 14.80 -10.79 -8.00
N LEU A 378 13.63 -10.48 -7.45
CA LEU A 378 12.37 -11.12 -7.80
C LEU A 378 11.31 -10.10 -8.17
N VAL A 379 10.34 -10.56 -8.96
CA VAL A 379 9.03 -9.94 -9.12
C VAL A 379 8.03 -10.85 -8.41
N ILE A 380 7.32 -10.32 -7.43
CA ILE A 380 6.29 -11.02 -6.67
C ILE A 380 5.02 -10.17 -6.73
N ALA A 381 3.90 -10.75 -7.14
CA ALA A 381 2.62 -10.05 -7.14
C ALA A 381 2.15 -9.81 -5.70
N THR A 382 1.73 -8.56 -5.40
CA THR A 382 1.12 -8.30 -4.09
C THR A 382 -0.32 -8.80 -4.05
N ASN A 383 -0.75 -9.24 -2.87
CA ASN A 383 -2.13 -9.56 -2.58
C ASN A 383 -2.49 -8.98 -1.21
N GLU A 384 -3.03 -7.77 -1.21
CA GLU A 384 -3.32 -7.03 0.02
C GLU A 384 -4.68 -7.42 0.63
N GLU A 385 -5.51 -8.13 -0.11
CA GLU A 385 -6.82 -8.62 0.32
C GLU A 385 -6.78 -10.02 0.93
N LEU A 386 -5.76 -10.82 0.62
CA LEU A 386 -5.55 -12.17 1.18
C LEU A 386 -4.88 -12.09 2.55
#